data_2b368ee5d309158afca4c269fa832c76
#
_entry.id   2b368ee5d309158afca4c269fa832c76
#
_cell.length_a   1.000
_cell.length_b   1.000
_cell.length_c   1.000
_cell.angle_alpha   90.00
_cell.angle_beta   90.00
_cell.angle_gamma   90.00
#
_symmetry.space_group_name_H-M   'P 1'
#
loop_
_entity.id
_entity.type
_entity.pdbx_description
1 polymer ?
#
loop_
_entity_poly.entity_id
_entity_poly.type
_entity_poly.pdbx_seq_one_letter_code
_entity_poly.pdbx_strand_id
1 'polypeptide(L)'
;MVSKNIKLVQGVLNSLVENSDKLVVMDFGCGRGVFAEYLKELGHKYIGVDIDKESLEDLGSRGLTAHHPDNLPKDLAVDILLLGNMKGIETGMHLVNARKLLTDEGIVFMWDFSVQRLPKGKSQETVVMSVVSKEG
;
A
#
# COMPACT_ATOMS: atom_id res chain seq x y z
N MET A 1 11.21 -2.10 -14.53
CA MET A 1 11.47 -3.45 -13.99
C MET A 1 11.05 -3.51 -12.52
N VAL A 2 10.26 -4.50 -12.17
CA VAL A 2 9.82 -4.68 -10.79
C VAL A 2 10.85 -5.52 -10.05
N SER A 3 11.27 -5.09 -8.86
CA SER A 3 12.26 -5.81 -8.07
C SER A 3 11.71 -7.15 -7.58
N LYS A 4 12.62 -8.07 -7.25
CA LYS A 4 12.27 -9.39 -6.71
C LYS A 4 11.42 -9.25 -5.44
N ASN A 5 11.74 -8.29 -4.57
CA ASN A 5 11.02 -8.11 -3.31
C ASN A 5 9.63 -7.54 -3.51
N ILE A 6 9.44 -6.68 -4.50
CA ILE A 6 8.11 -6.20 -4.87
C ILE A 6 7.25 -7.36 -5.38
N LYS A 7 7.85 -8.30 -6.13
CA LYS A 7 7.12 -9.48 -6.57
C LYS A 7 6.69 -10.37 -5.41
N LEU A 8 7.53 -10.48 -4.36
CA LEU A 8 7.17 -11.23 -3.16
C LEU A 8 5.99 -10.56 -2.44
N VAL A 9 6.02 -9.25 -2.29
CA VAL A 9 4.92 -8.48 -1.70
C VAL A 9 3.65 -8.67 -2.53
N GLN A 10 3.74 -8.59 -3.85
CA GLN A 10 2.60 -8.80 -4.73
C GLN A 10 2.03 -10.20 -4.60
N GLY A 11 2.88 -11.21 -4.41
CA GLY A 11 2.43 -12.59 -4.18
C GLY A 11 1.59 -12.72 -2.92
N VAL A 12 2.00 -12.09 -1.83
CA VAL A 12 1.22 -12.08 -0.59
C VAL A 12 -0.08 -11.29 -0.78
N LEU A 13 0.00 -10.12 -1.42
CA LEU A 13 -1.20 -9.34 -1.72
C LEU A 13 -2.20 -10.15 -2.54
N ASN A 14 -1.72 -10.89 -3.53
CA ASN A 14 -2.58 -11.75 -4.33
C ASN A 14 -3.32 -12.77 -3.46
N SER A 15 -2.63 -13.38 -2.50
CA SER A 15 -3.26 -14.32 -1.56
C SER A 15 -4.36 -13.67 -0.73
N LEU A 16 -4.22 -12.38 -0.42
CA LEU A 16 -5.21 -11.64 0.36
C LEU A 16 -6.45 -11.26 -0.43
N VAL A 17 -6.31 -11.07 -1.74
CA VAL A 17 -7.42 -10.58 -2.59
C VAL A 17 -8.04 -11.66 -3.47
N GLU A 18 -7.35 -12.79 -3.68
CA GLU A 18 -7.89 -13.86 -4.53
C GLU A 18 -9.18 -14.43 -3.94
N ASN A 19 -10.07 -14.87 -4.81
CA ASN A 19 -11.38 -15.43 -4.43
C ASN A 19 -12.30 -14.42 -3.73
N SER A 20 -11.95 -13.13 -3.76
CA SER A 20 -12.80 -12.09 -3.21
C SER A 20 -13.45 -11.31 -4.35
N ASP A 21 -14.67 -10.85 -4.11
CA ASP A 21 -15.32 -9.90 -4.99
C ASP A 21 -14.58 -8.56 -4.92
N LYS A 22 -15.16 -7.52 -5.46
CA LYS A 22 -14.53 -6.20 -5.49
C LYS A 22 -14.17 -5.71 -4.09
N LEU A 23 -12.88 -5.52 -3.85
CA LEU A 23 -12.35 -4.94 -2.62
C LEU A 23 -11.89 -3.51 -2.88
N VAL A 24 -11.90 -2.70 -1.82
CA VAL A 24 -11.33 -1.35 -1.83
C VAL A 24 -9.95 -1.44 -1.15
N VAL A 25 -8.91 -1.14 -1.91
CA VAL A 25 -7.52 -1.22 -1.45
C VAL A 25 -6.93 0.18 -1.45
N MET A 26 -6.52 0.66 -0.27
CA MET A 26 -5.87 1.95 -0.13
C MET A 26 -4.37 1.74 0.02
N ASP A 27 -3.60 2.33 -0.89
CA ASP A 27 -2.15 2.25 -0.93
C ASP A 27 -1.56 3.52 -0.32
N PHE A 28 -1.22 3.48 0.94
CA PHE A 28 -0.73 4.62 1.70
C PHE A 28 0.77 4.78 1.50
N GLY A 29 1.19 5.93 1.00
CA GLY A 29 2.56 6.15 0.54
C GLY A 29 2.77 5.52 -0.84
N CYS A 30 1.78 5.66 -1.72
CA CYS A 30 1.70 4.90 -2.97
C CYS A 30 2.78 5.23 -4.00
N GLY A 31 3.38 6.42 -3.93
CA GLY A 31 4.28 6.87 -4.98
C GLY A 31 3.58 6.82 -6.34
N ARG A 32 4.16 6.12 -7.29
CA ARG A 32 3.59 5.99 -8.63
C ARG A 32 2.63 4.83 -8.79
N GLY A 33 2.26 4.18 -7.68
CA GLY A 33 1.23 3.16 -7.67
C GLY A 33 1.66 1.85 -8.31
N VAL A 34 2.67 1.22 -7.75
CA VAL A 34 3.24 -0.02 -8.30
C VAL A 34 2.21 -1.15 -8.38
N PHE A 35 1.19 -1.16 -7.52
CA PHE A 35 0.15 -2.19 -7.52
C PHE A 35 -1.15 -1.77 -8.21
N ALA A 36 -1.22 -0.53 -8.70
CA ALA A 36 -2.47 0.04 -9.22
C ALA A 36 -3.06 -0.75 -10.38
N GLU A 37 -2.24 -0.98 -11.42
CA GLU A 37 -2.72 -1.69 -12.62
C GLU A 37 -3.08 -3.13 -12.30
N TYR A 38 -2.26 -3.78 -11.49
CA TYR A 38 -2.49 -5.16 -11.05
C TYR A 38 -3.84 -5.31 -10.35
N LEU A 39 -4.12 -4.46 -9.37
CA LEU A 39 -5.38 -4.52 -8.62
C LEU A 39 -6.58 -4.17 -9.50
N LYS A 40 -6.42 -3.18 -10.38
CA LYS A 40 -7.47 -2.79 -11.31
C LYS A 40 -7.82 -3.94 -12.27
N GLU A 41 -6.82 -4.64 -12.78
CA GLU A 41 -7.05 -5.78 -13.67
C GLU A 41 -7.81 -6.90 -12.97
N LEU A 42 -7.61 -7.07 -11.67
CA LEU A 42 -8.34 -8.06 -10.88
C LEU A 42 -9.77 -7.59 -10.50
N GLY A 43 -10.15 -6.39 -10.88
CA GLY A 43 -11.48 -5.86 -10.60
C GLY A 43 -11.64 -5.17 -9.25
N HIS A 44 -10.53 -4.92 -8.54
CA HIS A 44 -10.57 -4.21 -7.27
C HIS A 44 -10.43 -2.70 -7.46
N LYS A 45 -10.90 -1.93 -6.49
CA LYS A 45 -10.75 -0.48 -6.51
C LYS A 45 -9.44 -0.11 -5.81
N TYR A 46 -8.56 0.57 -6.56
CA TYR A 46 -7.30 1.07 -6.04
C TYR A 46 -7.43 2.55 -5.67
N ILE A 47 -6.96 2.90 -4.48
CA ILE A 47 -6.90 4.30 -4.03
C ILE A 47 -5.48 4.58 -3.56
N GLY A 48 -4.79 5.48 -4.26
CA GLY A 48 -3.44 5.89 -3.87
C GLY A 48 -3.49 7.06 -2.90
N VAL A 49 -2.62 7.06 -1.91
CA VAL A 49 -2.47 8.18 -0.97
C VAL A 49 -0.99 8.52 -0.85
N ASP A 50 -0.66 9.79 -1.08
CA ASP A 50 0.72 10.25 -0.98
C ASP A 50 0.74 11.75 -0.69
N ILE A 51 1.82 12.22 -0.07
CA ILE A 51 2.04 13.66 0.14
C ILE A 51 2.66 14.31 -1.10
N ASP A 52 3.22 13.52 -2.01
CA ASP A 52 3.90 14.02 -3.20
C ASP A 52 2.89 14.40 -4.28
N LYS A 53 2.79 15.69 -4.54
CA LYS A 53 1.86 16.24 -5.52
C LYS A 53 2.07 15.65 -6.92
N GLU A 54 3.33 15.48 -7.31
CA GLU A 54 3.67 14.96 -8.64
C GLU A 54 3.18 13.52 -8.82
N SER A 55 3.32 12.70 -7.78
CA SER A 55 2.78 11.33 -7.78
C SER A 55 1.27 11.32 -7.91
N LEU A 56 0.58 12.21 -7.19
CA LEU A 56 -0.88 12.31 -7.26
C LEU A 56 -1.36 12.74 -8.64
N GLU A 57 -0.65 13.68 -9.26
CA GLU A 57 -0.98 14.15 -10.63
C GLU A 57 -0.76 13.02 -11.64
N ASP A 58 0.32 12.27 -11.51
CA ASP A 58 0.61 11.13 -12.38
C ASP A 58 -0.51 10.08 -12.30
N LEU A 59 -0.89 9.69 -11.09
CA LEU A 59 -1.97 8.73 -10.89
C LEU A 59 -3.28 9.23 -11.50
N GLY A 60 -3.62 10.49 -11.25
CA GLY A 60 -4.83 11.10 -11.80
C GLY A 60 -4.83 11.11 -13.33
N SER A 61 -3.69 11.39 -13.95
CA SER A 61 -3.56 11.38 -15.41
C SER A 61 -3.78 10.00 -16.03
N ARG A 62 -3.56 8.95 -15.24
CA ARG A 62 -3.78 7.56 -15.65
C ARG A 62 -5.20 7.07 -15.31
N GLY A 63 -6.08 7.97 -14.87
CA GLY A 63 -7.46 7.61 -14.52
C GLY A 63 -7.59 6.90 -13.19
N LEU A 64 -6.58 6.97 -12.33
CA LEU A 64 -6.61 6.34 -11.02
C LEU A 64 -7.04 7.32 -9.95
N THR A 65 -7.65 6.81 -8.88
CA THR A 65 -8.06 7.62 -7.73
C THR A 65 -6.86 7.82 -6.81
N ALA A 66 -6.56 9.07 -6.46
CA ALA A 66 -5.46 9.39 -5.56
C ALA A 66 -5.81 10.61 -4.70
N HIS A 67 -5.35 10.59 -3.45
CA HIS A 67 -5.61 11.68 -2.50
C HIS A 67 -4.38 12.02 -1.69
N HIS A 68 -4.28 13.28 -1.32
CA HIS A 68 -3.36 13.71 -0.26
C HIS A 68 -3.93 13.22 1.08
N PRO A 69 -3.10 12.80 2.04
CA PRO A 69 -3.60 12.27 3.32
C PRO A 69 -4.44 13.27 4.12
N ASP A 70 -4.29 14.57 3.89
CA ASP A 70 -5.13 15.58 4.54
C ASP A 70 -6.55 15.67 3.95
N ASN A 71 -6.77 15.05 2.80
CA ASN A 71 -8.02 15.17 2.04
C ASN A 71 -8.70 13.82 1.81
N LEU A 72 -8.57 12.88 2.74
CA LEU A 72 -9.21 11.58 2.61
C LEU A 72 -10.72 11.70 2.72
N PRO A 73 -11.49 11.03 1.82
CA PRO A 73 -12.95 10.99 1.95
C PRO A 73 -13.34 10.34 3.27
N LYS A 74 -14.27 10.97 4.01
CA LYS A 74 -14.65 10.51 5.35
C LYS A 74 -15.56 9.29 5.36
N ASP A 75 -16.27 9.07 4.28
CA ASP A 75 -17.26 7.99 4.17
C ASP A 75 -16.74 6.78 3.39
N LEU A 76 -15.47 6.77 3.10
CA LEU A 76 -14.84 5.68 2.37
C LEU A 76 -14.68 4.45 3.27
N ALA A 77 -15.07 3.28 2.75
CA ALA A 77 -14.87 2.01 3.45
C ALA A 77 -13.75 1.23 2.78
N VAL A 78 -12.67 1.03 3.49
CA VAL A 78 -11.46 0.38 2.99
C VAL A 78 -11.36 -1.05 3.51
N ASP A 79 -11.11 -2.00 2.61
CA ASP A 79 -10.97 -3.41 2.97
C ASP A 79 -9.53 -3.77 3.29
N ILE A 80 -8.58 -3.21 2.55
CA ILE A 80 -7.15 -3.46 2.77
C ILE A 80 -6.40 -2.14 2.73
N LEU A 81 -5.65 -1.87 3.79
CA LEU A 81 -4.75 -0.72 3.86
C LEU A 81 -3.31 -1.22 3.67
N LEU A 82 -2.65 -0.75 2.62
CA LEU A 82 -1.27 -1.10 2.31
C LEU A 82 -0.32 -0.06 2.90
N LEU A 83 0.69 -0.49 3.62
CA LEU A 83 1.72 0.36 4.21
C LEU A 83 3.08 -0.18 3.82
N GLY A 84 3.69 0.39 2.78
CA GLY A 84 5.00 -0.05 2.31
C GLY A 84 6.09 0.94 2.65
N ASN A 85 7.22 0.44 3.18
CA ASN A 85 8.44 1.22 3.42
C ASN A 85 8.19 2.56 4.12
N MET A 86 7.50 2.52 5.25
CA MET A 86 7.05 3.72 5.95
C MET A 86 8.12 4.36 6.83
N LYS A 87 9.40 4.23 6.48
CA LYS A 87 10.50 4.79 7.27
C LYS A 87 10.50 6.31 7.28
N GLY A 88 10.68 6.89 8.46
CA GLY A 88 10.84 8.32 8.62
C GLY A 88 9.60 9.14 8.32
N ILE A 89 8.45 8.53 8.27
CA ILE A 89 7.24 9.24 7.93
C ILE A 89 6.60 9.84 9.18
N GLU A 90 6.42 11.14 9.16
CA GLU A 90 5.64 11.84 10.16
C GLU A 90 4.15 11.59 9.90
N THR A 91 3.76 10.33 9.98
CA THR A 91 2.45 9.89 9.54
C THR A 91 1.51 9.51 10.66
N GLY A 92 1.93 9.71 11.91
CA GLY A 92 1.12 9.26 13.03
C GLY A 92 -0.36 9.58 12.89
N MET A 93 -0.70 10.86 12.71
CA MET A 93 -2.09 11.27 12.59
C MET A 93 -2.71 10.86 11.26
N HIS A 94 -1.97 10.95 10.16
CA HIS A 94 -2.45 10.52 8.86
C HIS A 94 -2.80 9.03 8.87
N LEU A 95 -1.95 8.22 9.50
CA LEU A 95 -2.17 6.79 9.61
C LEU A 95 -3.39 6.47 10.48
N VAL A 96 -3.56 7.18 11.58
CA VAL A 96 -4.74 7.03 12.44
C VAL A 96 -6.01 7.32 11.63
N ASN A 97 -6.01 8.39 10.85
CA ASN A 97 -7.15 8.76 10.02
C ASN A 97 -7.43 7.71 8.95
N ALA A 98 -6.39 7.16 8.32
CA ALA A 98 -6.54 6.11 7.32
C ALA A 98 -7.13 4.84 7.94
N ARG A 99 -6.65 4.44 9.12
CA ARG A 99 -7.15 3.24 9.82
C ARG A 99 -8.63 3.35 10.19
N LYS A 100 -9.12 4.57 10.45
CA LYS A 100 -10.55 4.78 10.73
C LYS A 100 -11.44 4.44 9.55
N LEU A 101 -10.90 4.43 8.34
CA LEU A 101 -11.65 4.11 7.13
C LEU A 101 -11.78 2.60 6.91
N LEU A 102 -11.04 1.78 7.64
CA LEU A 102 -11.13 0.33 7.51
C LEU A 102 -12.50 -0.19 7.93
N THR A 103 -13.02 -1.13 7.16
CA THR A 103 -14.21 -1.89 7.56
C THR A 103 -13.89 -2.73 8.79
N ASP A 104 -14.92 -3.27 9.46
CA ASP A 104 -14.71 -4.08 10.67
C ASP A 104 -13.86 -5.33 10.39
N GLU A 105 -13.95 -5.87 9.19
CA GLU A 105 -13.14 -7.02 8.75
C GLU A 105 -11.90 -6.59 7.97
N GLY A 106 -11.64 -5.29 7.90
CA GLY A 106 -10.51 -4.74 7.17
C GLY A 106 -9.18 -5.15 7.77
N ILE A 107 -8.17 -5.21 6.92
CA ILE A 107 -6.82 -5.59 7.32
C ILE A 107 -5.81 -4.53 6.90
N VAL A 108 -4.69 -4.53 7.61
CA VAL A 108 -3.53 -3.72 7.28
C VAL A 108 -2.42 -4.67 6.85
N PHE A 109 -1.92 -4.47 5.64
CA PHE A 109 -0.78 -5.23 5.12
C PHE A 109 0.43 -4.29 5.07
N MET A 110 1.44 -4.62 5.86
CA MET A 110 2.65 -3.82 5.99
C MET A 110 3.86 -4.59 5.48
N TRP A 111 4.80 -3.87 4.88
CA TRP A 111 6.10 -4.46 4.54
C TRP A 111 7.19 -3.42 4.63
N ASP A 112 8.41 -3.90 4.88
CA ASP A 112 9.59 -3.06 4.90
C ASP A 112 10.76 -3.83 4.29
N PHE A 113 11.57 -3.12 3.53
CA PHE A 113 12.78 -3.67 2.92
C PHE A 113 13.99 -3.24 3.74
N SER A 114 14.90 -4.17 3.98
CA SER A 114 16.17 -3.85 4.62
C SER A 114 17.33 -4.43 3.82
N VAL A 115 18.43 -3.72 3.81
CA VAL A 115 19.66 -4.18 3.15
C VAL A 115 20.71 -4.42 4.21
N GLN A 116 21.21 -5.65 4.28
CA GLN A 116 22.30 -6.02 5.17
C GLN A 116 23.58 -6.11 4.37
N ARG A 117 24.64 -5.43 4.86
CA ARG A 117 25.95 -5.52 4.24
C ARG A 117 26.66 -6.76 4.75
N LEU A 118 27.11 -7.57 3.82
CA LEU A 118 27.85 -8.79 4.10
C LEU A 118 29.34 -8.57 3.82
N PRO A 119 30.21 -9.46 4.35
CA PRO A 119 31.64 -9.40 4.04
C PRO A 119 31.92 -9.41 2.53
N LYS A 120 33.08 -8.87 2.14
CA LYS A 120 33.57 -8.84 0.74
C LYS A 120 32.70 -7.98 -0.19
N GLY A 121 32.07 -6.92 0.35
CA GLY A 121 31.29 -5.99 -0.47
C GLY A 121 29.95 -6.53 -0.97
N LYS A 122 29.52 -7.69 -0.51
CA LYS A 122 28.23 -8.24 -0.86
C LYS A 122 27.13 -7.57 -0.05
N SER A 123 25.91 -7.64 -0.54
CA SER A 123 24.73 -7.17 0.19
C SER A 123 23.60 -8.16 0.06
N GLN A 124 22.74 -8.18 1.06
CA GLN A 124 21.53 -8.98 1.06
C GLN A 124 20.34 -8.09 1.37
N GLU A 125 19.33 -8.12 0.53
CA GLU A 125 18.07 -7.42 0.76
C GLU A 125 17.04 -8.39 1.30
N THR A 126 16.36 -7.99 2.35
CA THR A 126 15.27 -8.78 2.95
C THR A 126 14.00 -7.95 2.99
N VAL A 127 12.88 -8.62 2.97
CA VAL A 127 11.57 -7.99 3.16
C VAL A 127 10.89 -8.64 4.34
N VAL A 128 10.35 -7.79 5.22
CA VAL A 128 9.53 -8.24 6.35
C VAL A 128 8.10 -7.81 6.07
N MET A 129 7.17 -8.72 6.18
CA MET A 129 5.77 -8.49 5.91
C MET A 129 4.92 -8.87 7.10
N SER A 130 3.87 -8.09 7.34
CA SER A 130 2.90 -8.35 8.42
C SER A 130 1.49 -8.06 7.93
N VAL A 131 0.55 -8.90 8.36
CA VAL A 131 -0.87 -8.69 8.10
C VAL A 131 -1.57 -8.65 9.46
N VAL A 132 -2.25 -7.55 9.75
CA VAL A 132 -2.95 -7.38 11.03
C VAL A 132 -4.38 -6.95 10.78
N SER A 133 -5.27 -7.34 11.70
CA SER A 133 -6.66 -6.89 11.66
C SER A 133 -6.75 -5.43 12.13
N LYS A 134 -7.92 -4.82 11.89
CA LYS A 134 -8.18 -3.43 12.32
C LYS A 134 -7.92 -3.22 13.80
N GLU A 135 -8.24 -4.21 14.63
CA GLU A 135 -8.12 -4.13 16.08
C GLU A 135 -6.79 -4.65 16.61
N GLY A 136 -6.00 -5.25 15.74
CA GLY A 136 -4.74 -5.90 16.09
C GLY A 136 -3.53 -5.01 16.30
#